data_cbd8c9695549dd6c7e8c8da663e2bef0
#
_entry.id   cbd8c9695549dd6c7e8c8da663e2bef0
#
_cell.length_a   1.000
_cell.length_b   1.000
_cell.length_c   1.000
_cell.angle_alpha   90.00
_cell.angle_beta   90.00
_cell.angle_gamma   90.00
#
_symmetry.space_group_name_H-M   'P 1'
#
loop_
_entity.id
_entity.type
_entity.pdbx_description
1 polymer ?
#
loop_
_entity_poly.entity_id
_entity_poly.type
_entity_poly.pdbx_seq_one_letter_code
_entity_poly.pdbx_strand_id
1 'polypeptide(L)'
;AQDFRHVVLTQDWHPPRHLSFASSHKGREAFSQIDLPYGPQTLWPDHCVQNRPGAALHKGLNIPHTELIIRKGFRREIDSYSAFFENDHRTPTGLAGYLKERGFKKVYLAGLAFDYCVRYSAEDAKSLGFETLVIENACKAIDFNGSAEATRKVFRYRDIELI
;
A
#
# COMPACT_ATOMS: atom_id res chain seq x y z
N ALA A 1 5.78 16.63 -3.60
CA ALA A 1 6.11 16.36 -2.18
C ALA A 1 6.70 17.60 -1.48
N GLN A 2 7.40 18.46 -2.20
CA GLN A 2 7.99 19.71 -1.61
C GLN A 2 6.93 20.66 -1.04
N ASP A 3 5.70 20.60 -1.53
CA ASP A 3 4.58 21.44 -1.08
C ASP A 3 3.90 20.90 0.19
N PHE A 4 4.27 19.70 0.64
CA PHE A 4 3.73 19.07 1.83
C PHE A 4 4.69 19.26 3.01
N ARG A 5 4.18 19.83 4.09
CA ARG A 5 4.95 20.06 5.32
C ARG A 5 5.29 18.77 6.07
N HIS A 6 4.39 17.81 6.03
CA HIS A 6 4.50 16.53 6.71
C HIS A 6 4.46 15.41 5.70
N VAL A 7 5.47 14.56 5.68
CA VAL A 7 5.57 13.44 4.74
C VAL A 7 5.91 12.16 5.49
N VAL A 8 5.12 11.12 5.19
CA VAL A 8 5.38 9.74 5.59
C VAL A 8 5.62 8.94 4.34
N LEU A 9 6.69 8.17 4.32
CA LEU A 9 6.94 7.19 3.25
C LEU A 9 6.43 5.81 3.68
N THR A 10 5.96 5.04 2.72
CA THR A 10 5.67 3.61 2.90
C THR A 10 6.65 2.80 2.07
N GLN A 11 7.04 1.65 2.58
CA GLN A 11 8.03 0.80 1.95
C GLN A 11 7.61 -0.67 2.06
N ASP A 12 7.47 -1.34 0.92
CA ASP A 12 7.30 -2.78 0.90
C ASP A 12 8.59 -3.45 1.37
N TRP A 13 8.47 -4.41 2.31
CA TRP A 13 9.61 -4.99 2.99
C TRP A 13 9.40 -6.48 3.24
N HIS A 14 9.24 -7.25 2.17
CA HIS A 14 8.89 -8.67 2.25
C HIS A 14 10.08 -9.55 2.65
N PRO A 15 9.94 -10.45 3.62
CA PRO A 15 10.96 -11.44 3.87
C PRO A 15 11.08 -12.41 2.67
N PRO A 16 12.23 -13.05 2.50
CA PRO A 16 12.37 -14.10 1.50
C PRO A 16 11.30 -15.20 1.69
N ARG A 17 10.76 -15.69 0.60
CA ARG A 17 9.67 -16.69 0.62
C ARG A 17 8.40 -16.19 1.32
N HIS A 18 8.07 -14.91 1.13
CA HIS A 18 6.82 -14.35 1.59
C HIS A 18 5.62 -15.09 0.99
N LEU A 19 4.55 -15.29 1.76
CA LEU A 19 3.41 -16.09 1.30
C LEU A 19 2.66 -15.49 0.11
N SER A 20 2.77 -14.19 -0.15
CA SER A 20 2.18 -13.56 -1.33
C SER A 20 3.01 -13.74 -2.60
N PHE A 21 4.17 -14.39 -2.54
CA PHE A 21 4.96 -14.67 -3.73
C PHE A 21 4.52 -15.97 -4.40
N ALA A 22 4.35 -15.94 -5.72
CA ALA A 22 4.02 -17.16 -6.50
C ALA A 22 5.09 -18.23 -6.31
N SER A 23 6.36 -17.86 -6.22
CA SER A 23 7.50 -18.76 -5.98
C SER A 23 7.41 -19.53 -4.65
N SER A 24 6.61 -19.07 -3.70
CA SER A 24 6.39 -19.73 -2.41
C SER A 24 5.36 -20.88 -2.49
N HIS A 25 4.69 -21.04 -3.63
CA HIS A 25 3.62 -22.02 -3.84
C HIS A 25 3.89 -22.88 -5.07
N LYS A 26 4.15 -24.17 -4.87
CA LYS A 26 4.45 -25.09 -5.96
C LYS A 26 3.33 -25.12 -7.02
N GLY A 27 3.69 -24.88 -8.28
CA GLY A 27 2.77 -24.92 -9.41
C GLY A 27 1.80 -23.73 -9.53
N ARG A 28 2.05 -22.66 -8.77
CA ARG A 28 1.28 -21.43 -8.89
C ARG A 28 2.04 -20.38 -9.71
N GLU A 29 1.30 -19.59 -10.45
CA GLU A 29 1.83 -18.51 -11.28
C GLU A 29 1.53 -17.15 -10.65
N ALA A 30 2.33 -16.15 -11.00
CA ALA A 30 2.06 -14.77 -10.62
C ALA A 30 0.69 -14.32 -11.16
N PHE A 31 0.02 -13.47 -10.40
CA PHE A 31 -1.34 -12.96 -10.63
C PHE A 31 -2.46 -13.99 -10.46
N SER A 32 -2.16 -15.26 -10.13
CA SER A 32 -3.17 -16.21 -9.67
C SER A 32 -3.62 -15.86 -8.24
N GLN A 33 -4.74 -16.43 -7.81
CA GLN A 33 -5.26 -16.25 -6.45
C GLN A 33 -5.22 -17.55 -5.65
N ILE A 34 -5.02 -17.40 -4.36
CA ILE A 34 -5.19 -18.47 -3.36
C ILE A 34 -6.06 -17.97 -2.22
N ASP A 35 -6.73 -18.88 -1.54
CA ASP A 35 -7.46 -18.57 -0.32
C ASP A 35 -6.55 -18.79 0.89
N LEU A 36 -6.48 -17.77 1.75
CA LEU A 36 -5.74 -17.77 2.99
C LEU A 36 -6.70 -17.56 4.18
N PRO A 37 -6.28 -17.79 5.42
CA PRO A 37 -7.15 -17.59 6.58
C PRO A 37 -7.76 -16.20 6.71
N TYR A 38 -7.14 -15.19 6.10
CA TYR A 38 -7.62 -13.82 6.09
C TYR A 38 -8.38 -13.44 4.80
N GLY A 39 -8.57 -14.37 3.87
CA GLY A 39 -9.28 -14.17 2.62
C GLY A 39 -8.45 -14.39 1.37
N PRO A 40 -8.95 -14.01 0.21
CA PRO A 40 -8.26 -14.21 -1.07
C PRO A 40 -6.99 -13.36 -1.15
N GLN A 41 -5.90 -13.97 -1.61
CA GLN A 41 -4.61 -13.34 -1.82
C GLN A 41 -4.16 -13.49 -3.27
N THR A 42 -3.89 -12.39 -3.93
CA THR A 42 -3.20 -12.40 -5.23
C THR A 42 -1.74 -12.75 -5.03
N LEU A 43 -1.24 -13.69 -5.82
CA LEU A 43 0.16 -14.06 -5.82
C LEU A 43 0.95 -13.14 -6.76
N TRP A 44 2.05 -12.64 -6.25
CA TRP A 44 2.92 -11.70 -6.95
C TRP A 44 4.24 -12.34 -7.38
N PRO A 45 4.93 -11.81 -8.39
CA PRO A 45 6.35 -12.07 -8.55
C PRO A 45 7.12 -11.66 -7.28
N ASP A 46 8.27 -12.27 -7.03
CA ASP A 46 9.13 -11.85 -5.93
C ASP A 46 9.55 -10.39 -6.13
N HIS A 47 9.25 -9.55 -5.15
CA HIS A 47 9.53 -8.12 -5.19
C HIS A 47 9.83 -7.58 -3.80
N CYS A 48 10.47 -6.44 -3.73
CA CYS A 48 10.74 -5.70 -2.49
C CYS A 48 11.26 -6.60 -1.35
N VAL A 49 12.12 -7.57 -1.69
CA VAL A 49 12.69 -8.51 -0.71
C VAL A 49 13.65 -7.77 0.22
N GLN A 50 13.46 -7.97 1.52
CA GLN A 50 14.23 -7.33 2.59
C GLN A 50 15.74 -7.38 2.32
N ASN A 51 16.41 -6.25 2.55
CA ASN A 51 17.86 -6.09 2.36
C ASN A 51 18.35 -6.30 0.92
N ARG A 52 17.47 -6.28 -0.07
CA ARG A 52 17.83 -6.33 -1.49
C ARG A 52 17.62 -4.95 -2.14
N PRO A 53 18.36 -4.64 -3.23
CA PRO A 53 18.21 -3.36 -3.92
C PRO A 53 16.77 -3.05 -4.36
N GLY A 54 15.98 -4.08 -4.72
CA GLY A 54 14.59 -3.93 -5.14
C GLY A 54 13.63 -3.48 -4.02
N ALA A 55 14.02 -3.56 -2.75
CA ALA A 55 13.26 -3.05 -1.63
C ALA A 55 13.67 -1.63 -1.22
N ALA A 56 14.75 -1.10 -1.76
CA ALA A 56 15.21 0.24 -1.45
C ALA A 56 14.25 1.29 -2.03
N LEU A 57 14.10 2.40 -1.32
CA LEU A 57 13.44 3.57 -1.87
C LEU A 57 14.21 4.05 -3.11
N HIS A 58 13.47 4.43 -4.14
CA HIS A 58 14.08 4.87 -5.40
C HIS A 58 14.98 6.09 -5.15
N LYS A 59 16.21 6.06 -5.69
CA LYS A 59 17.22 7.12 -5.48
C LYS A 59 16.78 8.52 -5.89
N GLY A 60 15.81 8.62 -6.80
CA GLY A 60 15.21 9.90 -7.20
C GLY A 60 14.13 10.41 -6.23
N LEU A 61 13.75 9.62 -5.23
CA LEU A 61 12.80 10.04 -4.19
C LEU A 61 13.57 10.80 -3.10
N ASN A 62 13.83 12.07 -3.36
CA ASN A 62 14.55 12.94 -2.42
C ASN A 62 13.53 13.80 -1.63
N ILE A 63 13.17 13.34 -0.44
CA ILE A 63 12.26 14.03 0.47
C ILE A 63 12.94 14.12 1.84
N PRO A 64 13.86 15.09 2.03
CA PRO A 64 14.71 15.14 3.22
C PRO A 64 13.94 15.42 4.52
N HIS A 65 12.71 15.95 4.42
CA HIS A 65 11.82 16.21 5.55
C HIS A 65 10.83 15.06 5.84
N THR A 66 11.11 13.85 5.35
CA THR A 66 10.34 12.66 5.71
C THR A 66 10.42 12.42 7.21
N GLU A 67 9.27 12.37 7.87
CA GLU A 67 9.18 12.21 9.33
C GLU A 67 9.13 10.74 9.77
N LEU A 68 8.61 9.86 8.91
CA LEU A 68 8.39 8.45 9.23
C LEU A 68 8.50 7.59 7.98
N ILE A 69 9.02 6.39 8.14
CA ILE A 69 8.95 5.34 7.10
C ILE A 69 8.20 4.15 7.69
N ILE A 70 7.04 3.83 7.14
CA ILE A 70 6.26 2.64 7.48
C ILE A 70 6.67 1.50 6.56
N ARG A 71 7.28 0.47 7.12
CA ARG A 71 7.52 -0.79 6.42
C ARG A 71 6.28 -1.67 6.50
N LYS A 72 5.83 -2.20 5.38
CA LYS A 72 4.67 -3.07 5.30
C LYS A 72 4.99 -4.38 4.59
N GLY A 73 4.14 -5.41 4.81
CA GLY A 73 4.39 -6.75 4.29
C GLY A 73 5.64 -7.40 4.85
N PHE A 74 6.07 -7.05 6.07
CA PHE A 74 7.29 -7.56 6.67
C PHE A 74 7.12 -8.87 7.42
N ARG A 75 5.89 -9.31 7.66
CA ARG A 75 5.57 -10.63 8.20
C ARG A 75 5.40 -11.62 7.07
N ARG A 76 5.94 -12.83 7.21
CA ARG A 76 5.92 -13.83 6.14
C ARG A 76 4.52 -14.34 5.83
N GLU A 77 3.68 -14.42 6.84
CA GLU A 77 2.39 -15.12 6.81
C GLU A 77 1.22 -14.22 6.44
N ILE A 78 1.45 -12.93 6.25
CA ILE A 78 0.42 -11.98 5.90
C ILE A 78 0.98 -10.86 5.04
N ASP A 79 0.27 -10.52 3.98
CA ASP A 79 0.61 -9.37 3.14
C ASP A 79 -0.03 -8.08 3.66
N SER A 80 0.43 -6.95 3.13
CA SER A 80 -0.09 -5.64 3.47
C SER A 80 -0.11 -4.74 2.24
N TYR A 81 -1.29 -4.55 1.65
CA TYR A 81 -1.45 -3.54 0.61
C TYR A 81 -1.57 -2.15 1.24
N SER A 82 -2.43 -2.03 2.24
CA SER A 82 -2.65 -0.78 2.93
C SER A 82 -1.45 -0.34 3.77
N ALA A 83 -1.25 0.97 3.84
CA ALA A 83 -0.34 1.59 4.79
C ALA A 83 -0.89 1.60 6.24
N PHE A 84 -2.16 1.26 6.44
CA PHE A 84 -2.84 1.35 7.73
C PHE A 84 -3.05 0.00 8.39
N PHE A 85 -3.41 -1.03 7.60
CA PHE A 85 -3.65 -2.40 8.08
C PHE A 85 -3.00 -3.42 7.17
N GLU A 86 -2.69 -4.58 7.74
CA GLU A 86 -2.35 -5.76 6.96
C GLU A 86 -3.61 -6.33 6.26
N ASN A 87 -3.47 -7.29 5.35
CA ASN A 87 -4.58 -7.79 4.53
C ASN A 87 -5.66 -8.54 5.33
N ASP A 88 -5.46 -8.77 6.63
CA ASP A 88 -6.50 -9.25 7.55
C ASP A 88 -7.47 -8.14 7.99
N HIS A 89 -7.22 -6.89 7.62
CA HIS A 89 -7.99 -5.69 8.01
C HIS A 89 -8.14 -5.50 9.53
N ARG A 90 -7.24 -6.07 10.33
CA ARG A 90 -7.25 -6.03 11.80
C ARG A 90 -5.91 -5.63 12.37
N THR A 91 -4.82 -6.16 11.83
CA THR A 91 -3.48 -5.89 12.32
C THR A 91 -3.00 -4.52 11.84
N PRO A 92 -2.84 -3.53 12.75
CA PRO A 92 -2.46 -2.20 12.35
C PRO A 92 -0.95 -2.11 12.06
N THR A 93 -0.57 -1.24 11.14
CA THR A 93 0.83 -0.89 10.87
C THR A 93 1.40 0.10 11.89
N GLY A 94 0.53 0.83 12.57
CA GLY A 94 0.88 1.94 13.45
C GLY A 94 0.66 3.33 12.83
N LEU A 95 0.49 3.44 11.52
CA LEU A 95 0.33 4.74 10.84
C LEU A 95 -0.89 5.54 11.35
N ALA A 96 -2.02 4.85 11.58
CA ALA A 96 -3.23 5.51 12.05
C ALA A 96 -3.03 6.18 13.43
N GLY A 97 -2.33 5.49 14.35
CA GLY A 97 -1.96 6.04 15.66
C GLY A 97 -1.09 7.27 15.52
N TYR A 98 -0.01 7.17 14.75
CA TYR A 98 0.88 8.29 14.49
C TYR A 98 0.14 9.53 13.96
N LEU A 99 -0.70 9.35 12.94
CA LEU A 99 -1.43 10.47 12.35
C LEU A 99 -2.46 11.09 13.33
N LYS A 100 -3.18 10.25 14.09
CA LYS A 100 -4.18 10.70 15.06
C LYS A 100 -3.55 11.44 16.25
N GLU A 101 -2.46 10.91 16.80
CA GLU A 101 -1.72 11.55 17.91
C GLU A 101 -1.13 12.89 17.51
N ARG A 102 -0.74 13.05 16.24
CA ARG A 102 -0.27 14.32 15.67
C ARG A 102 -1.41 15.27 15.28
N GLY A 103 -2.67 14.85 15.43
CA GLY A 103 -3.84 15.66 15.14
C GLY A 103 -4.16 15.84 13.65
N PHE A 104 -3.56 15.05 12.77
CA PHE A 104 -3.86 15.11 11.34
C PHE A 104 -5.29 14.68 11.06
N LYS A 105 -5.97 15.40 10.17
CA LYS A 105 -7.36 15.14 9.76
C LYS A 105 -7.47 14.83 8.28
N LYS A 106 -6.50 15.24 7.49
CA LYS A 106 -6.47 15.11 6.04
C LYS A 106 -5.19 14.41 5.61
N VAL A 107 -5.33 13.48 4.66
CA VAL A 107 -4.20 12.76 4.08
C VAL A 107 -4.25 12.83 2.56
N TYR A 108 -3.08 12.98 1.97
CA TYR A 108 -2.86 12.90 0.53
C TYR A 108 -2.04 11.65 0.25
N LEU A 109 -2.49 10.84 -0.68
CA LEU A 109 -1.82 9.61 -1.06
C LEU A 109 -1.30 9.70 -2.49
N ALA A 110 -0.12 9.17 -2.71
CA ALA A 110 0.51 9.06 -4.03
C ALA A 110 1.45 7.87 -4.06
N GLY A 111 1.80 7.39 -5.25
CA GLY A 111 2.80 6.35 -5.44
C GLY A 111 2.29 5.09 -6.13
N LEU A 112 2.80 3.95 -5.72
CA LEU A 112 2.61 2.65 -6.37
C LEU A 112 2.03 1.62 -5.40
N ALA A 113 1.16 0.73 -5.87
CA ALA A 113 0.43 0.81 -7.12
C ALA A 113 -0.92 1.48 -6.86
N PHE A 114 -1.40 2.31 -7.80
CA PHE A 114 -2.65 3.05 -7.69
C PHE A 114 -3.83 2.17 -7.32
N ASP A 115 -3.91 1.01 -7.96
CA ASP A 115 -5.02 0.05 -7.87
C ASP A 115 -4.85 -1.02 -6.78
N TYR A 116 -3.75 -0.96 -6.03
CA TYR A 116 -3.48 -1.83 -4.87
C TYR A 116 -3.09 -0.99 -3.65
N CYS A 117 -1.81 -0.77 -3.41
CA CYS A 117 -1.37 -0.15 -2.15
C CYS A 117 -1.95 1.25 -1.93
N VAL A 118 -2.06 2.08 -2.97
CA VAL A 118 -2.69 3.40 -2.87
C VAL A 118 -4.19 3.26 -2.63
N ARG A 119 -4.87 2.40 -3.38
CA ARG A 119 -6.31 2.13 -3.23
C ARG A 119 -6.63 1.69 -1.81
N TYR A 120 -6.06 0.58 -1.35
CA TYR A 120 -6.37 0.02 -0.04
C TYR A 120 -6.00 0.98 1.10
N SER A 121 -4.90 1.73 0.95
CA SER A 121 -4.55 2.79 1.90
C SER A 121 -5.59 3.92 1.94
N ALA A 122 -6.11 4.32 0.77
CA ALA A 122 -7.13 5.36 0.70
C ALA A 122 -8.47 4.90 1.30
N GLU A 123 -8.88 3.65 1.04
CA GLU A 123 -10.08 3.07 1.62
C GLU A 123 -9.99 2.98 3.15
N ASP A 124 -8.86 2.54 3.68
CA ASP A 124 -8.64 2.46 5.12
C ASP A 124 -8.54 3.85 5.77
N ALA A 125 -7.83 4.79 5.15
CA ALA A 125 -7.77 6.17 5.63
C ALA A 125 -9.16 6.79 5.77
N LYS A 126 -10.00 6.63 4.73
CA LYS A 126 -11.39 7.10 4.75
C LYS A 126 -12.20 6.43 5.85
N SER A 127 -12.08 5.11 6.00
CA SER A 127 -12.78 4.34 7.04
C SER A 127 -12.35 4.73 8.46
N LEU A 128 -11.10 5.19 8.62
CA LEU A 128 -10.55 5.70 9.88
C LEU A 128 -10.94 7.15 10.20
N GLY A 129 -11.70 7.80 9.30
CA GLY A 129 -12.24 9.15 9.47
C GLY A 129 -11.33 10.28 8.96
N PHE A 130 -10.31 9.95 8.15
CA PHE A 130 -9.51 10.98 7.50
C PHE A 130 -10.22 11.54 6.25
N GLU A 131 -10.12 12.82 6.03
CA GLU A 131 -10.34 13.41 4.71
C GLU A 131 -9.24 12.90 3.78
N THR A 132 -9.63 12.20 2.71
CA THR A 132 -8.70 11.39 1.92
C THR A 132 -8.69 11.82 0.47
N LEU A 133 -7.52 12.22 -0.02
CA LEU A 133 -7.29 12.62 -1.39
C LEU A 133 -6.17 11.75 -2.01
N VAL A 134 -6.34 11.40 -3.27
CA VAL A 134 -5.33 10.69 -4.04
C VAL A 134 -4.85 11.55 -5.20
N ILE A 135 -3.55 11.79 -5.26
CA ILE A 135 -2.91 12.57 -6.34
C ILE A 135 -2.69 11.60 -7.52
N GLU A 136 -3.68 11.49 -8.40
CA GLU A 136 -3.68 10.45 -9.43
C GLU A 136 -2.51 10.55 -10.39
N ASN A 137 -2.14 11.77 -10.80
CA ASN A 137 -1.01 12.00 -11.71
C ASN A 137 0.36 11.68 -11.08
N ALA A 138 0.42 11.52 -9.76
CA ALA A 138 1.59 11.05 -9.02
C ALA A 138 1.51 9.54 -8.66
N CYS A 139 0.60 8.80 -9.28
CA CYS A 139 0.43 7.37 -9.12
C CYS A 139 0.71 6.61 -10.42
N LYS A 140 0.96 5.30 -10.30
CA LYS A 140 1.01 4.39 -11.44
C LYS A 140 0.29 3.10 -11.06
N ALA A 141 -0.61 2.64 -11.94
CA ALA A 141 -1.35 1.39 -11.76
C ALA A 141 -0.58 0.18 -12.34
N ILE A 142 -0.88 -0.99 -11.82
CA ILE A 142 -0.56 -2.29 -12.45
C ILE A 142 -1.56 -2.55 -13.58
N ASP A 143 -2.81 -2.18 -13.36
CA ASP A 143 -3.97 -2.31 -14.28
C ASP A 143 -4.21 -3.74 -14.74
N PHE A 144 -4.14 -4.68 -13.82
CA PHE A 144 -4.48 -6.07 -14.09
C PHE A 144 -6.01 -6.24 -14.19
N ASN A 145 -6.49 -6.68 -15.35
CA ASN A 145 -7.91 -6.88 -15.63
C ASN A 145 -8.81 -5.66 -15.36
N GLY A 146 -8.33 -4.45 -15.65
CA GLY A 146 -9.09 -3.22 -15.48
C GLY A 146 -9.18 -2.73 -14.03
N SER A 147 -8.25 -3.14 -13.18
CA SER A 147 -8.20 -2.77 -11.76
C SER A 147 -8.08 -1.26 -11.52
N ALA A 148 -7.45 -0.53 -12.44
CA ALA A 148 -7.35 0.93 -12.34
C ALA A 148 -8.72 1.61 -12.44
N GLU A 149 -9.55 1.23 -13.42
CA GLU A 149 -10.91 1.79 -13.55
C GLU A 149 -11.82 1.31 -12.41
N ALA A 150 -11.68 0.06 -11.99
CA ALA A 150 -12.38 -0.43 -10.80
C ALA A 150 -12.03 0.40 -9.55
N THR A 151 -10.78 0.79 -9.39
CA THR A 151 -10.32 1.67 -8.30
C THR A 151 -10.98 3.05 -8.36
N ARG A 152 -11.04 3.69 -9.53
CA ARG A 152 -11.73 4.99 -9.69
C ARG A 152 -13.21 4.91 -9.31
N LYS A 153 -13.89 3.79 -9.67
CA LYS A 153 -15.27 3.56 -9.25
C LYS A 153 -15.41 3.45 -7.73
N VAL A 154 -14.50 2.72 -7.09
CA VAL A 154 -14.47 2.60 -5.62
C VAL A 154 -14.24 3.96 -4.97
N PHE A 155 -13.32 4.75 -5.47
CA PHE A 155 -13.06 6.08 -4.91
C PHE A 155 -14.27 6.99 -5.01
N ARG A 156 -14.95 7.02 -6.16
CA ARG A 156 -16.22 7.75 -6.30
C ARG A 156 -17.29 7.28 -5.31
N TYR A 157 -17.46 5.97 -5.17
CA TYR A 157 -18.45 5.41 -4.26
C TYR A 157 -18.15 5.72 -2.79
N ARG A 158 -16.88 5.74 -2.39
CA ARG A 158 -16.44 6.01 -1.02
C ARG A 158 -16.17 7.49 -0.73
N ASP A 159 -16.44 8.38 -1.66
CA ASP A 159 -16.16 9.81 -1.52
C ASP A 159 -14.68 10.06 -1.17
N ILE A 160 -13.78 9.39 -1.91
CA ILE A 160 -12.34 9.63 -1.92
C ILE A 160 -12.03 10.50 -3.13
N GLU A 161 -11.45 11.65 -2.89
CA GLU A 161 -11.18 12.65 -3.92
C GLU A 161 -9.95 12.26 -4.77
N LEU A 162 -10.10 12.32 -6.10
CA LEU A 162 -8.99 12.23 -7.05
C LEU A 162 -8.63 13.65 -7.53
N ILE A 163 -7.35 14.01 -7.42
CA ILE A 163 -6.81 15.30 -7.84
C ILE A 163 -5.59 15.14 -8.76
#